data_f1e20c04ea474f3e8ac2e6ea629fc649
#
_entry.id   f1e20c04ea474f3e8ac2e6ea629fc649
#
_cell.length_a   1.000
_cell.length_b   1.000
_cell.length_c   1.000
_cell.angle_alpha   90.00
_cell.angle_beta   90.00
_cell.angle_gamma   90.00
#
_symmetry.space_group_name_H-M   'P 1'
#
loop_
_entity.id
_entity.type
_entity.pdbx_description
1 polymer ?
#
loop_
_entity_poly.entity_id
_entity_poly.type
_entity_poly.pdbx_seq_one_letter_code
_entity_poly.pdbx_strand_id
1 'polypeptide(L)'
;MKFRLAAVALGCLVCATALPSQSPSQSQPAFRADTRLVEVNVVVRDRSGRPIEGLTRSDFTLFEDGQAQTIDIFNVESSRPAVRADANASATAAPSAANSAALGSRVFTNRLAAKPGGVTVIVFDRLNTAWEDQQRARGQIVKTLSEFEPQDRVALYVLESDSLRILHDFTGDTASLRAALERFRGAPSRERQASIDTPLPDATTGNTALDAELARWLSETMREVSSVYLRRRGELTMDAFQGVAQRLAGVRGRKNLVWISSAFPLVYQDRFGPQTMGTMLDRASLSINDADIAVYATDPQGLVTPAMGAAMKATQEVDRAHRTAMDDALATGLISAKTTTTETDDTLNYLSAATGGRAFHGTNDIGKAIRGAVDDSRMSYVLGYYPVHGVWDGRYRSIKVTVNRPGAIVLNRKGYLATRTTPILDTTAPESLLPIMRSPFESTGIDLTVRAERVSAANAVKQVRVDVTFDARSLSLEKKGESWTGVLDIAIAQSNPAGQTFKTFSARADLQFTDAQRERVLRDGFPFDRVFALRPDAHRVHVIIRDVPSGAIGSVFIPVAGLR
;
A
#
# COMPACT_ATOMS: atom_id res chain seq x y z
N MET A 1 32.70 -66.12 -41.75
CA MET A 1 32.25 -67.50 -41.75
C MET A 1 30.75 -67.54 -41.88
N LYS A 2 30.32 -68.10 -42.98
CA LYS A 2 28.96 -68.35 -43.44
C LYS A 2 28.20 -69.24 -42.46
N PHE A 3 26.87 -69.02 -42.18
CA PHE A 3 25.90 -70.10 -42.37
C PHE A 3 24.50 -69.53 -42.52
N ARG A 4 23.82 -70.14 -43.42
CA ARG A 4 22.49 -69.85 -43.98
C ARG A 4 21.39 -70.73 -43.34
N LEU A 5 20.13 -70.33 -43.62
CA LEU A 5 18.91 -71.14 -43.78
C LEU A 5 18.18 -71.48 -42.44
N ALA A 6 16.85 -71.49 -42.34
CA ALA A 6 15.82 -71.75 -43.33
C ALA A 6 14.46 -71.15 -42.89
N ALA A 7 13.59 -70.87 -43.85
CA ALA A 7 12.19 -70.49 -43.73
C ALA A 7 11.31 -71.70 -43.40
N VAL A 8 10.31 -71.51 -42.56
CA VAL A 8 9.05 -72.30 -42.54
C VAL A 8 7.86 -71.33 -42.43
N ALA A 9 7.10 -71.35 -43.50
CA ALA A 9 5.79 -70.64 -43.53
C ALA A 9 4.74 -71.55 -42.91
N LEU A 10 4.00 -71.07 -41.97
CA LEU A 10 2.74 -71.73 -41.54
C LEU A 10 1.65 -70.59 -41.43
N GLY A 11 0.68 -70.68 -42.35
CA GLY A 11 -0.44 -69.81 -42.43
C GLY A 11 -1.44 -70.10 -41.27
N CYS A 12 -1.81 -69.11 -40.56
CA CYS A 12 -3.02 -69.14 -39.74
C CYS A 12 -3.92 -67.95 -40.13
N LEU A 13 -5.05 -68.32 -40.69
CA LEU A 13 -6.19 -67.54 -41.03
C LEU A 13 -6.82 -67.01 -39.68
N VAL A 14 -6.66 -65.76 -39.35
CA VAL A 14 -7.34 -65.17 -38.19
C VAL A 14 -8.38 -64.19 -38.69
N CYS A 15 -9.66 -64.50 -38.40
CA CYS A 15 -10.80 -63.62 -38.59
C CYS A 15 -10.58 -62.27 -37.89
N ALA A 16 -10.53 -61.22 -38.65
CA ALA A 16 -10.56 -59.84 -38.15
C ALA A 16 -12.00 -59.50 -37.74
N THR A 17 -12.27 -59.52 -36.45
CA THR A 17 -13.43 -58.83 -35.86
C THR A 17 -13.06 -57.34 -35.74
N ALA A 18 -13.71 -56.50 -36.52
CA ALA A 18 -13.56 -55.05 -36.42
C ALA A 18 -14.13 -54.58 -35.07
N LEU A 19 -13.25 -54.15 -34.16
CA LEU A 19 -13.63 -53.34 -33.02
C LEU A 19 -13.93 -51.92 -33.49
N PRO A 20 -15.01 -51.27 -33.04
CA PRO A 20 -15.26 -49.87 -33.35
C PRO A 20 -14.17 -49.02 -32.70
N SER A 21 -13.40 -48.28 -33.54
CA SER A 21 -12.47 -47.27 -33.07
C SER A 21 -13.26 -46.18 -32.34
N GLN A 22 -13.11 -46.10 -31.03
CA GLN A 22 -13.53 -44.92 -30.25
C GLN A 22 -12.63 -43.77 -30.67
N SER A 23 -13.19 -42.82 -31.39
CA SER A 23 -12.57 -41.51 -31.62
C SER A 23 -12.24 -40.88 -30.23
N PRO A 24 -11.03 -40.32 -30.05
CA PRO A 24 -10.74 -39.60 -28.82
C PRO A 24 -11.75 -38.46 -28.72
N SER A 25 -12.55 -38.50 -27.67
CA SER A 25 -13.43 -37.40 -27.27
C SER A 25 -12.53 -36.16 -27.15
N GLN A 26 -12.66 -35.22 -28.07
CA GLN A 26 -12.10 -33.91 -27.93
C GLN A 26 -12.72 -33.31 -26.64
N SER A 27 -11.95 -33.29 -25.58
CA SER A 27 -12.27 -32.51 -24.41
C SER A 27 -12.38 -31.06 -24.88
N GLN A 28 -13.62 -30.57 -25.03
CA GLN A 28 -13.87 -29.16 -25.20
C GLN A 28 -13.11 -28.43 -24.08
N PRO A 29 -12.32 -27.40 -24.42
CA PRO A 29 -11.72 -26.58 -23.37
C PRO A 29 -12.86 -25.99 -22.55
N ALA A 30 -12.96 -26.41 -21.30
CA ALA A 30 -13.86 -25.79 -20.36
C ALA A 30 -13.37 -24.37 -20.18
N PHE A 31 -13.99 -23.41 -20.86
CA PHE A 31 -13.82 -21.99 -20.61
C PHE A 31 -14.32 -21.75 -19.17
N ARG A 32 -13.39 -21.78 -18.20
CA ARG A 32 -13.64 -21.23 -16.88
C ARG A 32 -13.59 -19.72 -17.04
N ALA A 33 -14.74 -19.08 -17.16
CA ALA A 33 -14.85 -17.65 -16.97
C ALA A 33 -14.63 -17.41 -15.45
N ASP A 34 -13.44 -16.98 -15.06
CA ASP A 34 -13.17 -16.42 -13.74
C ASP A 34 -13.85 -15.04 -13.71
N THR A 35 -15.12 -15.05 -13.34
CA THR A 35 -15.94 -13.84 -13.27
C THR A 35 -15.59 -13.12 -11.97
N ARG A 36 -14.64 -12.19 -12.03
CA ARG A 36 -14.21 -11.40 -10.88
C ARG A 36 -14.84 -10.01 -10.95
N LEU A 37 -15.46 -9.59 -9.86
CA LEU A 37 -16.01 -8.25 -9.70
C LEU A 37 -14.87 -7.23 -9.59
N VAL A 38 -14.95 -6.17 -10.38
CA VAL A 38 -14.09 -4.99 -10.26
C VAL A 38 -14.91 -3.87 -9.64
N GLU A 39 -14.50 -3.40 -8.47
CA GLU A 39 -15.11 -2.27 -7.78
C GLU A 39 -14.34 -0.98 -8.07
N VAL A 40 -15.06 0.11 -8.32
CA VAL A 40 -14.51 1.44 -8.60
C VAL A 40 -15.18 2.45 -7.69
N ASN A 41 -14.43 3.01 -6.76
CA ASN A 41 -14.90 4.12 -5.94
C ASN A 41 -14.81 5.43 -6.74
N VAL A 42 -15.92 6.14 -6.78
CA VAL A 42 -16.09 7.36 -7.57
C VAL A 42 -16.55 8.50 -6.67
N VAL A 43 -15.82 9.61 -6.70
CA VAL A 43 -16.26 10.87 -6.11
C VAL A 43 -16.67 11.82 -7.23
N VAL A 44 -17.83 12.43 -7.09
CA VAL A 44 -18.36 13.40 -8.06
C VAL A 44 -18.51 14.76 -7.38
N ARG A 45 -17.89 15.79 -7.97
CA ARG A 45 -17.89 17.15 -7.42
C ARG A 45 -18.40 18.17 -8.46
N ASP A 46 -18.95 19.27 -7.98
CA ASP A 46 -19.22 20.44 -8.78
C ASP A 46 -17.92 21.27 -9.03
N ARG A 47 -18.03 22.32 -9.85
CA ARG A 47 -16.90 23.22 -10.13
C ARG A 47 -16.40 23.98 -8.91
N SER A 48 -17.20 24.11 -7.86
CA SER A 48 -16.79 24.71 -6.58
C SER A 48 -16.08 23.72 -5.68
N GLY A 49 -16.01 22.44 -6.09
CA GLY A 49 -15.36 21.37 -5.35
C GLY A 49 -16.25 20.68 -4.32
N ARG A 50 -17.56 20.97 -4.29
CA ARG A 50 -18.51 20.33 -3.37
C ARG A 50 -18.98 19.00 -3.93
N PRO A 51 -19.14 17.94 -3.10
CA PRO A 51 -19.71 16.67 -3.53
C PRO A 51 -21.10 16.86 -4.14
N ILE A 52 -21.37 16.14 -5.22
CA ILE A 52 -22.70 16.05 -5.83
C ILE A 52 -23.39 14.81 -5.27
N GLU A 53 -24.49 15.04 -4.54
CA GLU A 53 -25.31 13.99 -3.92
C GLU A 53 -26.49 13.59 -4.82
N GLY A 54 -27.12 12.44 -4.52
CA GLY A 54 -28.37 12.01 -5.14
C GLY A 54 -28.21 11.48 -6.57
N LEU A 55 -27.00 11.16 -7.01
CA LEU A 55 -26.81 10.48 -8.29
C LEU A 55 -27.28 9.02 -8.20
N THR A 56 -27.84 8.54 -9.30
CA THR A 56 -28.32 7.18 -9.46
C THR A 56 -27.44 6.40 -10.42
N ARG A 57 -27.57 5.08 -10.46
CA ARG A 57 -26.82 4.22 -11.39
C ARG A 57 -26.89 4.71 -12.85
N SER A 58 -28.03 5.21 -13.29
CA SER A 58 -28.26 5.70 -14.66
C SER A 58 -27.51 6.98 -15.00
N ASP A 59 -27.02 7.72 -13.98
CA ASP A 59 -26.21 8.92 -14.20
C ASP A 59 -24.76 8.58 -14.58
N PHE A 60 -24.32 7.32 -14.37
CA PHE A 60 -22.95 6.89 -14.60
C PHE A 60 -22.81 6.06 -15.87
N THR A 61 -21.71 6.29 -16.59
CA THR A 61 -21.22 5.39 -17.65
C THR A 61 -19.78 5.02 -17.35
N LEU A 62 -19.51 3.71 -17.31
CA LEU A 62 -18.20 3.15 -17.02
C LEU A 62 -17.61 2.52 -18.28
N PHE A 63 -16.34 2.79 -18.53
CA PHE A 63 -15.59 2.22 -19.65
C PHE A 63 -14.33 1.53 -19.10
N GLU A 64 -14.02 0.36 -19.69
CA GLU A 64 -12.76 -0.33 -19.52
C GLU A 64 -12.08 -0.47 -20.88
N ASP A 65 -10.83 -0.01 -21.02
CA ASP A 65 -10.07 0.04 -22.27
C ASP A 65 -10.89 0.65 -23.44
N GLY A 66 -11.72 1.65 -23.11
CA GLY A 66 -12.60 2.32 -24.06
C GLY A 66 -13.92 1.59 -24.37
N GLN A 67 -14.14 0.38 -23.88
CA GLN A 67 -15.38 -0.37 -24.02
C GLN A 67 -16.32 -0.12 -22.85
N ALA A 68 -17.59 0.21 -23.15
CA ALA A 68 -18.59 0.41 -22.12
C ALA A 68 -18.87 -0.89 -21.37
N GLN A 69 -18.92 -0.79 -20.04
CA GLN A 69 -19.20 -1.90 -19.14
C GLN A 69 -20.56 -1.72 -18.46
N THR A 70 -21.24 -2.83 -18.21
CA THR A 70 -22.47 -2.81 -17.42
C THR A 70 -22.12 -2.65 -15.94
N ILE A 71 -22.75 -1.68 -15.28
CA ILE A 71 -22.61 -1.50 -13.84
C ILE A 71 -23.57 -2.49 -13.17
N ASP A 72 -23.06 -3.54 -12.56
CA ASP A 72 -23.87 -4.59 -11.89
C ASP A 72 -24.19 -4.21 -10.45
N ILE A 73 -23.23 -3.60 -9.76
CA ILE A 73 -23.38 -3.14 -8.37
C ILE A 73 -23.29 -1.61 -8.35
N PHE A 74 -24.24 -1.01 -7.64
CA PHE A 74 -24.27 0.43 -7.38
C PHE A 74 -24.62 0.67 -5.92
N ASN A 75 -23.69 1.25 -5.16
CA ASN A 75 -23.90 1.64 -3.78
C ASN A 75 -23.49 3.09 -3.57
N VAL A 76 -24.18 3.75 -2.64
CA VAL A 76 -23.82 5.09 -2.17
C VAL A 76 -23.28 4.96 -0.75
N GLU A 77 -22.03 5.32 -0.56
CA GLU A 77 -21.39 5.36 0.74
C GLU A 77 -21.41 6.78 1.28
N SER A 78 -22.02 6.97 2.44
CA SER A 78 -22.09 8.27 3.11
C SER A 78 -21.82 8.09 4.60
N SER A 79 -20.94 8.94 5.16
CA SER A 79 -20.70 9.02 6.59
C SER A 79 -21.76 9.84 7.32
N ARG A 80 -22.61 10.58 6.59
CA ARG A 80 -23.75 11.28 7.19
C ARG A 80 -24.82 10.26 7.56
N PRO A 81 -25.37 10.30 8.81
CA PRO A 81 -26.50 9.46 9.15
C PRO A 81 -27.63 9.78 8.16
N ALA A 82 -28.12 8.77 7.45
CA ALA A 82 -29.34 8.92 6.67
C ALA A 82 -30.42 9.40 7.62
N VAL A 83 -31.08 10.51 7.30
CA VAL A 83 -32.32 10.93 7.96
C VAL A 83 -33.35 9.85 7.57
N ARG A 84 -33.45 8.81 8.39
CA ARG A 84 -34.48 7.77 8.23
C ARG A 84 -35.80 8.37 8.66
N ALA A 85 -36.65 8.65 7.69
CA ALA A 85 -38.07 8.46 7.90
C ALA A 85 -38.28 6.95 7.98
N ASP A 86 -38.41 6.42 9.18
CA ASP A 86 -39.08 5.20 9.66
C ASP A 86 -38.29 4.59 10.81
N ALA A 87 -38.77 4.92 12.02
CA ALA A 87 -38.37 4.27 13.25
C ALA A 87 -39.10 2.92 13.34
N ASN A 88 -38.39 1.81 13.07
CA ASN A 88 -38.61 0.51 13.75
C ASN A 88 -37.71 -0.57 13.11
N ALA A 89 -36.49 -0.66 13.58
CA ALA A 89 -35.72 -1.91 13.52
C ALA A 89 -34.72 -1.86 14.68
N SER A 90 -34.88 -2.79 15.62
CA SER A 90 -33.96 -3.01 16.74
C SER A 90 -32.54 -3.17 16.25
N ALA A 91 -31.72 -2.16 16.51
CA ALA A 91 -30.29 -2.21 16.27
C ALA A 91 -29.66 -3.09 17.36
N THR A 92 -29.29 -4.31 17.00
CA THR A 92 -28.31 -5.08 17.77
C THR A 92 -26.97 -4.32 17.65
N ALA A 93 -26.60 -3.64 18.73
CA ALA A 93 -25.39 -2.85 18.81
C ALA A 93 -24.15 -3.73 18.57
N ALA A 94 -23.40 -3.45 17.49
CA ALA A 94 -22.05 -3.98 17.34
C ALA A 94 -21.14 -3.39 18.44
N PRO A 95 -20.23 -4.18 19.03
CA PRO A 95 -19.40 -3.71 20.14
C PRO A 95 -18.50 -2.56 19.72
N SER A 96 -18.59 -1.47 20.42
CA SER A 96 -17.74 -0.26 20.32
C SER A 96 -16.28 -0.61 20.68
N ALA A 97 -15.32 0.19 20.16
CA ALA A 97 -13.89 0.09 20.53
C ALA A 97 -13.62 0.22 22.05
N ALA A 98 -14.56 0.73 22.83
CA ALA A 98 -14.54 0.65 24.29
C ALA A 98 -14.65 -0.80 24.80
N ASN A 99 -15.09 -1.75 23.97
CA ASN A 99 -15.19 -3.17 24.32
C ASN A 99 -13.89 -3.99 24.14
N SER A 100 -12.84 -3.44 23.55
CA SER A 100 -11.52 -4.13 23.60
C SER A 100 -10.94 -4.15 25.03
N ALA A 101 -11.38 -3.26 25.92
CA ALA A 101 -11.08 -3.35 27.34
C ALA A 101 -11.97 -4.36 28.09
N ALA A 102 -13.10 -4.75 27.52
CA ALA A 102 -14.05 -5.71 28.11
C ALA A 102 -13.85 -7.16 27.63
N LEU A 103 -13.17 -7.37 26.47
CA LEU A 103 -12.61 -8.66 26.09
C LEU A 103 -11.37 -8.83 26.95
N GLY A 104 -11.39 -9.76 27.91
CA GLY A 104 -10.30 -9.96 28.86
C GLY A 104 -8.92 -9.88 28.19
N SER A 105 -7.90 -9.42 28.91
CA SER A 105 -6.55 -8.97 28.49
C SER A 105 -5.71 -9.95 27.62
N ARG A 106 -6.35 -10.92 26.94
CA ARG A 106 -5.73 -12.03 26.19
C ARG A 106 -6.19 -12.15 24.73
N VAL A 107 -7.12 -11.30 24.29
CA VAL A 107 -7.68 -11.38 22.92
C VAL A 107 -7.27 -10.13 22.14
N PHE A 108 -6.67 -10.35 20.98
CA PHE A 108 -6.15 -9.33 20.09
C PHE A 108 -6.79 -9.51 18.71
N THR A 109 -7.08 -8.42 18.00
CA THR A 109 -7.68 -8.48 16.67
C THR A 109 -7.20 -7.32 15.80
N ASN A 110 -7.03 -7.59 14.50
CA ASN A 110 -6.75 -6.57 13.50
C ASN A 110 -8.02 -5.93 12.92
N ARG A 111 -9.20 -6.34 13.40
CA ARG A 111 -10.46 -5.74 12.96
C ARG A 111 -10.51 -4.28 13.37
N LEU A 112 -10.52 -3.38 12.40
CA LEU A 112 -10.82 -1.99 12.64
C LEU A 112 -12.31 -1.88 12.94
N ALA A 113 -12.67 -1.16 14.02
CA ALA A 113 -14.07 -0.97 14.39
C ALA A 113 -14.84 -0.40 13.18
N ALA A 114 -15.65 -1.25 12.55
CA ALA A 114 -16.39 -0.90 11.35
C ALA A 114 -17.51 0.09 11.69
N LYS A 115 -17.30 1.38 11.39
CA LYS A 115 -18.40 2.31 11.18
C LYS A 115 -18.55 2.54 9.68
N PRO A 116 -19.77 2.62 9.14
CA PRO A 116 -19.97 3.01 7.76
C PRO A 116 -19.38 4.41 7.53
N GLY A 117 -18.64 4.57 6.44
CA GLY A 117 -18.03 5.84 6.05
C GLY A 117 -16.54 5.67 5.69
N GLY A 118 -16.04 6.59 4.89
CA GLY A 118 -14.66 6.59 4.47
C GLY A 118 -13.66 6.91 5.59
N VAL A 119 -12.40 6.63 5.33
CA VAL A 119 -11.29 6.91 6.25
C VAL A 119 -10.22 7.76 5.56
N THR A 120 -9.55 8.60 6.34
CA THR A 120 -8.44 9.43 5.84
C THR A 120 -7.20 9.20 6.68
N VAL A 121 -6.09 8.82 6.03
CA VAL A 121 -4.77 8.75 6.66
C VAL A 121 -3.97 9.98 6.24
N ILE A 122 -3.47 10.73 7.18
CA ILE A 122 -2.51 11.82 6.94
C ILE A 122 -1.12 11.26 7.19
N VAL A 123 -0.30 11.18 6.13
CA VAL A 123 1.11 10.84 6.21
C VAL A 123 1.93 12.12 6.12
N PHE A 124 2.53 12.47 7.24
CA PHE A 124 3.49 13.56 7.31
C PHE A 124 4.88 13.03 6.99
N ASP A 125 5.37 13.33 5.81
CA ASP A 125 6.62 12.83 5.29
C ASP A 125 7.80 13.71 5.76
N ARG A 126 8.36 13.36 6.90
CA ARG A 126 9.55 14.01 7.44
C ARG A 126 10.82 13.60 6.68
N LEU A 127 10.85 12.41 6.10
CA LEU A 127 12.00 11.89 5.37
C LEU A 127 12.35 12.78 4.17
N ASN A 128 11.33 13.23 3.44
CA ASN A 128 11.49 13.99 2.20
C ASN A 128 11.27 15.50 2.34
N THR A 129 10.78 15.98 3.49
CA THR A 129 10.43 17.40 3.69
C THR A 129 11.54 18.14 4.44
N ALA A 130 11.86 19.36 3.98
CA ALA A 130 12.81 20.24 4.64
C ALA A 130 12.36 20.61 6.05
N TRP A 131 13.30 20.85 6.95
CA TRP A 131 12.99 21.14 8.35
C TRP A 131 12.06 22.35 8.53
N GLU A 132 12.32 23.42 7.79
CA GLU A 132 11.54 24.66 7.81
C GLU A 132 10.10 24.41 7.37
N ASP A 133 9.92 23.59 6.34
CA ASP A 133 8.63 23.21 5.78
C ASP A 133 7.87 22.25 6.73
N GLN A 134 8.60 21.41 7.49
CA GLN A 134 7.99 20.55 8.51
C GLN A 134 7.26 21.38 9.58
N GLN A 135 7.86 22.48 10.06
CA GLN A 135 7.24 23.33 11.06
C GLN A 135 5.98 24.03 10.51
N ARG A 136 6.05 24.51 9.28
CA ARG A 136 4.91 25.15 8.59
C ARG A 136 3.77 24.16 8.41
N ALA A 137 4.08 22.96 7.87
CA ALA A 137 3.10 21.91 7.65
C ALA A 137 2.42 21.50 8.95
N ARG A 138 3.19 21.26 10.01
CA ARG A 138 2.67 20.90 11.34
C ARG A 138 1.66 21.94 11.85
N GLY A 139 1.98 23.24 11.77
CA GLY A 139 1.07 24.29 12.20
C GLY A 139 -0.25 24.30 11.40
N GLN A 140 -0.18 24.07 10.09
CA GLN A 140 -1.37 23.99 9.25
C GLN A 140 -2.21 22.74 9.51
N ILE A 141 -1.57 21.58 9.72
CA ILE A 141 -2.27 20.34 10.08
C ILE A 141 -3.04 20.55 11.39
N VAL A 142 -2.38 21.09 12.45
CA VAL A 142 -3.02 21.37 13.74
C VAL A 142 -4.24 22.26 13.58
N LYS A 143 -4.12 23.32 12.77
CA LYS A 143 -5.24 24.23 12.48
C LYS A 143 -6.38 23.49 11.77
N THR A 144 -6.10 22.72 10.75
CA THR A 144 -7.11 22.02 9.96
C THR A 144 -7.81 20.92 10.76
N LEU A 145 -7.10 20.23 11.67
CA LEU A 145 -7.70 19.21 12.53
C LEU A 145 -8.84 19.78 13.41
N SER A 146 -8.82 21.06 13.74
CA SER A 146 -9.90 21.68 14.51
C SER A 146 -11.20 21.90 13.73
N GLU A 147 -11.16 21.74 12.42
CA GLU A 147 -12.30 21.92 11.51
C GLU A 147 -13.06 20.59 11.26
N PHE A 148 -12.53 19.45 11.74
CA PHE A 148 -13.13 18.14 11.50
C PHE A 148 -14.31 17.85 12.40
N GLU A 149 -15.22 17.05 11.87
CA GLU A 149 -16.43 16.62 12.55
C GLU A 149 -16.18 15.27 13.28
N PRO A 150 -16.91 14.95 14.36
CA PRO A 150 -16.70 13.71 15.13
C PRO A 150 -16.90 12.41 14.31
N GLN A 151 -17.61 12.47 13.18
CA GLN A 151 -17.78 11.33 12.26
C GLN A 151 -16.59 11.13 11.34
N ASP A 152 -15.72 12.13 11.16
CA ASP A 152 -14.53 12.02 10.35
C ASP A 152 -13.53 11.09 11.02
N ARG A 153 -13.11 10.06 10.30
CA ARG A 153 -12.16 9.08 10.81
C ARG A 153 -10.78 9.36 10.21
N VAL A 154 -9.94 9.93 11.05
CA VAL A 154 -8.61 10.36 10.63
C VAL A 154 -7.55 9.63 11.44
N ALA A 155 -6.51 9.15 10.76
CA ALA A 155 -5.28 8.65 11.38
C ALA A 155 -4.11 9.57 11.01
N LEU A 156 -3.13 9.65 11.89
CA LEU A 156 -1.94 10.48 11.71
C LEU A 156 -0.68 9.63 11.79
N TYR A 157 0.05 9.55 10.69
CA TYR A 157 1.29 8.79 10.55
C TYR A 157 2.43 9.72 10.17
N VAL A 158 3.65 9.33 10.50
CA VAL A 158 4.87 10.06 10.15
C VAL A 158 5.85 9.12 9.48
N LEU A 159 6.35 9.50 8.32
CA LEU A 159 7.45 8.81 7.64
C LEU A 159 8.78 9.39 8.14
N GLU A 160 9.58 8.55 8.77
CA GLU A 160 10.91 8.85 9.30
C GLU A 160 12.00 8.08 8.52
N SER A 161 13.25 8.31 8.88
CA SER A 161 14.41 7.71 8.20
C SER A 161 14.50 6.19 8.27
N ASP A 162 13.83 5.58 9.23
CA ASP A 162 13.90 4.14 9.49
C ASP A 162 12.54 3.43 9.31
N SER A 163 11.43 4.17 9.41
CA SER A 163 10.11 3.55 9.39
C SER A 163 8.96 4.55 9.23
N LEU A 164 7.80 4.01 8.91
CA LEU A 164 6.53 4.72 9.03
C LEU A 164 5.98 4.49 10.45
N ARG A 165 5.78 5.58 11.20
CA ARG A 165 5.32 5.55 12.59
C ARG A 165 3.89 6.04 12.71
N ILE A 166 3.06 5.32 13.48
CA ILE A 166 1.72 5.75 13.85
C ILE A 166 1.84 6.74 15.02
N LEU A 167 1.46 8.00 14.82
CA LEU A 167 1.30 8.97 15.90
C LEU A 167 -0.05 8.80 16.58
N HIS A 168 -1.09 8.58 15.78
CA HIS A 168 -2.44 8.29 16.25
C HIS A 168 -3.18 7.45 15.21
N ASP A 169 -3.84 6.38 15.65
CA ASP A 169 -4.68 5.55 14.78
C ASP A 169 -6.06 6.21 14.58
N PHE A 170 -6.92 5.61 13.78
CA PHE A 170 -8.21 6.17 13.38
C PHE A 170 -9.08 6.60 14.54
N THR A 171 -9.41 7.89 14.56
CA THR A 171 -10.29 8.50 15.56
C THR A 171 -11.08 9.66 14.97
N GLY A 172 -12.23 9.96 15.57
CA GLY A 172 -12.97 11.22 15.37
C GLY A 172 -12.66 12.24 16.46
N ASP A 173 -11.80 11.90 17.43
CA ASP A 173 -11.37 12.82 18.48
C ASP A 173 -10.22 13.71 18.00
N THR A 174 -10.56 14.89 17.54
CA THR A 174 -9.62 15.88 17.02
C THR A 174 -8.66 16.40 18.10
N ALA A 175 -9.06 16.40 19.38
CA ALA A 175 -8.20 16.82 20.47
C ALA A 175 -7.05 15.84 20.68
N SER A 176 -7.31 14.52 20.62
CA SER A 176 -6.29 13.48 20.68
C SER A 176 -5.31 13.55 19.51
N LEU A 177 -5.81 13.78 18.27
CA LEU A 177 -4.96 13.97 17.09
C LEU A 177 -4.04 15.18 17.25
N ARG A 178 -4.58 16.31 17.68
CA ARG A 178 -3.80 17.53 17.94
C ARG A 178 -2.73 17.30 19.00
N ALA A 179 -3.10 16.72 20.13
CA ALA A 179 -2.18 16.41 21.21
C ALA A 179 -1.05 15.47 20.76
N ALA A 180 -1.34 14.50 19.91
CA ALA A 180 -0.33 13.61 19.31
C ALA A 180 0.66 14.38 18.43
N LEU A 181 0.15 15.29 17.57
CA LEU A 181 0.98 16.09 16.68
C LEU A 181 1.78 17.18 17.44
N GLU A 182 1.22 17.77 18.49
CA GLU A 182 1.90 18.75 19.33
C GLU A 182 3.06 18.15 20.11
N ARG A 183 2.93 16.90 20.58
CA ARG A 183 4.00 16.17 21.22
C ARG A 183 5.08 15.72 20.24
N PHE A 184 4.72 15.59 18.95
CA PHE A 184 5.67 15.21 17.92
C PHE A 184 6.61 16.39 17.63
N ARG A 185 7.89 16.17 17.86
CA ARG A 185 8.95 17.10 17.47
C ARG A 185 9.62 16.57 16.21
N GLY A 186 9.49 17.31 15.13
CA GLY A 186 10.23 17.01 13.91
C GLY A 186 11.74 17.07 14.15
N ALA A 187 12.49 16.54 13.22
CA ALA A 187 13.95 16.68 13.16
C ALA A 187 14.40 16.68 11.69
N PRO A 188 15.55 17.25 11.37
CA PRO A 188 16.11 17.17 10.02
C PRO A 188 16.29 15.71 9.59
N SER A 189 16.00 15.41 8.33
CA SER A 189 16.29 14.11 7.73
C SER A 189 17.77 14.07 7.33
N ARG A 190 18.51 13.11 7.89
CA ARG A 190 19.92 12.90 7.54
C ARG A 190 20.07 12.46 6.08
N GLU A 191 19.18 11.62 5.62
CA GLU A 191 19.15 11.12 4.25
C GLU A 191 18.91 12.25 3.25
N ARG A 192 17.99 13.18 3.60
CA ARG A 192 17.73 14.34 2.78
C ARG A 192 18.94 15.28 2.74
N GLN A 193 19.54 15.59 3.89
CA GLN A 193 20.74 16.41 3.97
C GLN A 193 21.89 15.80 3.16
N ALA A 194 22.17 14.51 3.33
CA ALA A 194 23.21 13.81 2.59
C ALA A 194 22.94 13.74 1.07
N SER A 195 21.67 13.83 0.65
CA SER A 195 21.31 13.82 -0.78
C SER A 195 21.33 15.20 -1.45
N ILE A 196 21.39 16.30 -0.70
CA ILE A 196 21.22 17.66 -1.24
C ILE A 196 22.41 18.56 -0.87
N ASP A 197 22.89 18.48 0.36
CA ASP A 197 23.74 19.51 0.98
C ASP A 197 25.13 18.98 1.36
N THR A 198 25.83 18.25 0.50
CA THR A 198 27.22 17.97 0.82
C THR A 198 28.10 19.06 0.19
N PRO A 199 28.50 20.11 0.93
CA PRO A 199 29.45 21.07 0.44
C PRO A 199 30.75 20.35 0.07
N LEU A 200 31.30 20.69 -1.10
CA LEU A 200 32.63 20.21 -1.44
C LEU A 200 33.62 20.82 -0.42
N PRO A 201 34.46 20.02 0.24
CA PRO A 201 35.50 20.57 1.07
C PRO A 201 36.42 21.46 0.23
N ASP A 202 36.78 22.64 0.74
CA ASP A 202 37.78 23.50 0.15
C ASP A 202 39.15 22.81 0.21
N ALA A 203 39.41 21.98 -0.80
CA ALA A 203 40.71 21.30 -0.93
C ALA A 203 41.56 22.06 -1.95
N THR A 204 42.24 23.10 -1.49
CA THR A 204 43.23 23.82 -2.30
C THR A 204 44.62 23.39 -1.88
N THR A 205 45.36 22.76 -2.79
CA THR A 205 46.76 22.34 -2.59
C THR A 205 47.73 23.41 -3.09
N GLY A 206 47.24 24.46 -3.76
CA GLY A 206 48.01 25.46 -4.43
C GLY A 206 48.55 25.05 -5.82
N ASN A 207 48.16 23.86 -6.29
CA ASN A 207 48.44 23.36 -7.63
C ASN A 207 47.12 23.22 -8.41
N THR A 208 46.89 24.11 -9.35
CA THR A 208 45.61 24.21 -10.09
C THR A 208 45.21 22.93 -10.83
N ALA A 209 46.17 22.15 -11.33
CA ALA A 209 45.89 20.89 -12.01
C ALA A 209 45.47 19.80 -11.03
N LEU A 210 46.15 19.67 -9.88
CA LEU A 210 45.84 18.73 -8.83
C LEU A 210 44.52 19.12 -8.14
N ASP A 211 44.29 20.39 -7.92
CA ASP A 211 43.05 20.92 -7.33
C ASP A 211 41.85 20.61 -8.22
N ALA A 212 42.00 20.73 -9.56
CA ALA A 212 40.94 20.38 -10.52
C ALA A 212 40.65 18.85 -10.53
N GLU A 213 41.68 18.01 -10.45
CA GLU A 213 41.49 16.54 -10.40
C GLU A 213 40.85 16.11 -9.09
N LEU A 214 41.30 16.67 -7.96
CA LEU A 214 40.69 16.41 -6.64
C LEU A 214 39.25 16.87 -6.59
N ALA A 215 38.91 18.01 -7.15
CA ALA A 215 37.56 18.53 -7.24
C ALA A 215 36.64 17.61 -8.07
N ARG A 216 37.13 17.09 -9.20
CA ARG A 216 36.38 16.10 -9.99
C ARG A 216 36.12 14.84 -9.20
N TRP A 217 37.13 14.26 -8.60
CA TRP A 217 37.02 13.05 -7.80
C TRP A 217 36.05 13.25 -6.63
N LEU A 218 36.16 14.36 -5.89
CA LEU A 218 35.24 14.71 -4.82
C LEU A 218 33.80 14.84 -5.32
N SER A 219 33.59 15.54 -6.45
CA SER A 219 32.25 15.74 -7.02
C SER A 219 31.62 14.43 -7.50
N GLU A 220 32.41 13.51 -8.07
CA GLU A 220 31.94 12.18 -8.45
C GLU A 220 31.57 11.34 -7.23
N THR A 221 32.44 11.33 -6.21
CA THR A 221 32.19 10.60 -4.97
C THR A 221 30.94 11.13 -4.25
N MET A 222 30.80 12.45 -4.15
CA MET A 222 29.62 13.06 -3.52
C MET A 222 28.34 12.79 -4.30
N ARG A 223 28.41 12.76 -5.63
CA ARG A 223 27.27 12.40 -6.48
C ARG A 223 26.84 10.96 -6.25
N GLU A 224 27.80 10.03 -6.12
CA GLU A 224 27.51 8.63 -5.82
C GLU A 224 26.87 8.48 -4.44
N VAL A 225 27.40 9.13 -3.42
CA VAL A 225 26.83 9.15 -2.05
C VAL A 225 25.41 9.72 -2.09
N SER A 226 25.21 10.86 -2.75
CA SER A 226 23.89 11.49 -2.89
C SER A 226 22.89 10.55 -3.56
N SER A 227 23.29 9.84 -4.63
CA SER A 227 22.42 8.89 -5.35
C SER A 227 21.96 7.71 -4.46
N VAL A 228 22.83 7.20 -3.60
CA VAL A 228 22.50 6.14 -2.64
C VAL A 228 21.42 6.61 -1.66
N TYR A 229 21.58 7.83 -1.11
CA TYR A 229 20.59 8.37 -0.17
C TYR A 229 19.27 8.72 -0.86
N LEU A 230 19.30 9.24 -2.09
CA LEU A 230 18.08 9.48 -2.89
C LEU A 230 17.31 8.19 -3.14
N ARG A 231 18.00 7.15 -3.59
CA ARG A 231 17.38 5.83 -3.80
C ARG A 231 16.80 5.29 -2.50
N ARG A 232 17.54 5.38 -1.40
CA ARG A 232 17.08 4.92 -0.09
C ARG A 232 15.82 5.64 0.37
N ARG A 233 15.73 6.95 0.16
CA ARG A 233 14.52 7.74 0.45
C ARG A 233 13.33 7.26 -0.37
N GLY A 234 13.53 7.03 -1.68
CA GLY A 234 12.51 6.47 -2.55
C GLY A 234 12.01 5.10 -2.08
N GLU A 235 12.92 4.16 -1.80
CA GLU A 235 12.59 2.84 -1.27
C GLU A 235 11.75 2.92 0.01
N LEU A 236 12.18 3.70 0.99
CA LEU A 236 11.47 3.87 2.27
C LEU A 236 10.07 4.48 2.08
N THR A 237 9.93 5.42 1.13
CA THR A 237 8.62 6.03 0.84
C THR A 237 7.68 5.03 0.18
N MET A 238 8.19 4.21 -0.75
CA MET A 238 7.39 3.17 -1.41
C MET A 238 7.00 2.05 -0.44
N ASP A 239 7.91 1.63 0.43
CA ASP A 239 7.62 0.66 1.51
C ASP A 239 6.55 1.19 2.46
N ALA A 240 6.58 2.50 2.77
CA ALA A 240 5.56 3.15 3.59
C ALA A 240 4.18 3.12 2.92
N PHE A 241 4.10 3.40 1.63
CA PHE A 241 2.85 3.32 0.87
C PHE A 241 2.30 1.89 0.82
N GLN A 242 3.16 0.91 0.61
CA GLN A 242 2.79 -0.51 0.68
C GLN A 242 2.25 -0.88 2.07
N GLY A 243 2.90 -0.41 3.14
CA GLY A 243 2.45 -0.62 4.52
C GLY A 243 1.07 -0.01 4.78
N VAL A 244 0.81 1.21 4.29
CA VAL A 244 -0.52 1.83 4.37
C VAL A 244 -1.55 1.05 3.58
N ALA A 245 -1.23 0.61 2.36
CA ALA A 245 -2.11 -0.19 1.51
C ALA A 245 -2.52 -1.49 2.21
N GLN A 246 -1.57 -2.22 2.77
CA GLN A 246 -1.82 -3.45 3.55
C GLN A 246 -2.67 -3.18 4.81
N ARG A 247 -2.41 -2.07 5.51
CA ARG A 247 -3.17 -1.66 6.70
C ARG A 247 -4.64 -1.38 6.35
N LEU A 248 -4.91 -0.84 5.17
CA LEU A 248 -6.24 -0.40 4.77
C LEU A 248 -6.97 -1.40 3.86
N ALA A 249 -6.34 -2.50 3.43
CA ALA A 249 -6.90 -3.43 2.46
C ALA A 249 -8.28 -3.97 2.88
N GLY A 250 -8.49 -4.30 4.16
CA GLY A 250 -9.76 -4.80 4.69
C GLY A 250 -10.75 -3.71 5.13
N VAL A 251 -10.38 -2.43 5.05
CA VAL A 251 -11.29 -1.34 5.42
C VAL A 251 -12.27 -1.10 4.28
N ARG A 252 -13.57 -1.12 4.62
CA ARG A 252 -14.64 -0.79 3.67
C ARG A 252 -14.80 0.71 3.53
N GLY A 253 -15.31 1.13 2.37
CA GLY A 253 -15.56 2.54 2.06
C GLY A 253 -14.37 3.26 1.44
N ARG A 254 -14.59 4.51 1.10
CA ARG A 254 -13.56 5.37 0.50
C ARG A 254 -12.36 5.52 1.44
N LYS A 255 -11.18 5.22 0.94
CA LYS A 255 -9.91 5.35 1.66
C LYS A 255 -9.08 6.46 1.03
N ASN A 256 -8.73 7.46 1.81
CA ASN A 256 -7.93 8.58 1.33
C ASN A 256 -6.60 8.63 2.08
N LEU A 257 -5.52 8.86 1.35
CA LEU A 257 -4.18 9.06 1.85
C LEU A 257 -3.76 10.49 1.53
N VAL A 258 -3.65 11.35 2.53
CA VAL A 258 -3.06 12.68 2.38
C VAL A 258 -1.57 12.57 2.59
N TRP A 259 -0.80 12.72 1.52
CA TRP A 259 0.66 12.68 1.57
C TRP A 259 1.22 14.11 1.57
N ILE A 260 1.77 14.52 2.71
CA ILE A 260 2.37 15.85 2.90
C ILE A 260 3.89 15.69 2.78
N SER A 261 4.44 16.08 1.63
CA SER A 261 5.83 15.82 1.27
C SER A 261 6.34 16.86 0.28
N SER A 262 7.57 17.31 0.45
CA SER A 262 8.29 18.03 -0.60
C SER A 262 8.80 17.10 -1.70
N ALA A 263 8.34 15.87 -1.70
CA ALA A 263 8.60 14.79 -2.65
C ALA A 263 10.08 14.39 -2.81
N PHE A 264 10.33 13.59 -3.80
CA PHE A 264 11.66 13.15 -4.19
C PHE A 264 11.73 13.08 -5.72
N PRO A 265 12.91 13.25 -6.32
CA PRO A 265 13.05 13.19 -7.77
C PRO A 265 12.79 11.77 -8.29
N LEU A 266 12.09 11.67 -9.43
CA LEU A 266 11.86 10.41 -10.13
C LEU A 266 13.13 9.89 -10.80
N VAL A 267 14.04 10.79 -11.15
CA VAL A 267 15.31 10.50 -11.82
C VAL A 267 16.46 10.95 -10.92
N TYR A 268 17.47 10.11 -10.79
CA TYR A 268 18.71 10.45 -10.10
C TYR A 268 19.92 10.02 -10.95
N GLN A 269 21.06 10.64 -10.73
CA GLN A 269 22.30 10.35 -11.42
C GLN A 269 23.19 9.46 -10.54
N ASP A 270 23.63 8.33 -11.09
CA ASP A 270 24.67 7.52 -10.48
C ASP A 270 25.87 7.36 -11.44
N ARG A 271 26.83 6.53 -11.09
CA ARG A 271 28.01 6.24 -11.92
C ARG A 271 27.69 5.57 -13.27
N PHE A 272 26.50 5.03 -13.43
CA PHE A 272 26.04 4.36 -14.66
C PHE A 272 25.17 5.29 -15.52
N GLY A 273 24.96 6.54 -15.08
CA GLY A 273 24.13 7.53 -15.75
C GLY A 273 22.78 7.75 -15.07
N PRO A 274 21.79 8.33 -15.78
CA PRO A 274 20.48 8.61 -15.21
C PRO A 274 19.73 7.32 -14.91
N GLN A 275 19.27 7.20 -13.67
CA GLN A 275 18.44 6.12 -13.15
C GLN A 275 17.03 6.62 -12.84
N THR A 276 16.02 5.77 -12.97
CA THR A 276 14.64 6.13 -12.68
C THR A 276 14.05 5.31 -11.53
N MET A 277 13.25 5.95 -10.70
CA MET A 277 12.42 5.31 -9.68
C MET A 277 11.04 4.89 -10.22
N GLY A 278 10.77 5.05 -11.52
CA GLY A 278 9.47 4.81 -12.14
C GLY A 278 8.89 3.44 -11.80
N THR A 279 9.68 2.36 -11.91
CA THR A 279 9.21 1.00 -11.60
C THR A 279 8.82 0.81 -10.12
N MET A 280 9.47 1.49 -9.19
CA MET A 280 9.10 1.47 -7.77
C MET A 280 7.79 2.23 -7.55
N LEU A 281 7.66 3.38 -8.20
CA LEU A 281 6.46 4.20 -8.15
C LEU A 281 5.24 3.48 -8.74
N ASP A 282 5.42 2.78 -9.85
CA ASP A 282 4.38 1.96 -10.47
C ASP A 282 3.91 0.85 -9.50
N ARG A 283 4.83 0.12 -8.88
CA ARG A 283 4.50 -0.91 -7.89
C ARG A 283 3.74 -0.37 -6.68
N ALA A 284 4.17 0.78 -6.15
CA ALA A 284 3.47 1.42 -5.05
C ALA A 284 2.08 1.89 -5.46
N SER A 285 1.96 2.51 -6.64
CA SER A 285 0.66 2.92 -7.21
C SER A 285 -0.29 1.74 -7.38
N LEU A 286 0.22 0.59 -7.82
CA LEU A 286 -0.57 -0.64 -7.95
C LEU A 286 -1.06 -1.14 -6.59
N SER A 287 -0.18 -1.21 -5.57
CA SER A 287 -0.57 -1.63 -4.22
C SER A 287 -1.62 -0.69 -3.61
N ILE A 288 -1.49 0.61 -3.84
CA ILE A 288 -2.44 1.64 -3.41
C ILE A 288 -3.78 1.47 -4.13
N ASN A 289 -3.75 1.24 -5.46
CA ASN A 289 -4.95 0.99 -6.26
C ASN A 289 -5.66 -0.31 -5.89
N ASP A 290 -4.91 -1.39 -5.62
CA ASP A 290 -5.48 -2.68 -5.19
C ASP A 290 -6.16 -2.58 -3.82
N ALA A 291 -5.63 -1.73 -2.94
CA ALA A 291 -6.26 -1.39 -1.66
C ALA A 291 -7.38 -0.34 -1.79
N ASP A 292 -7.64 0.16 -3.01
CA ASP A 292 -8.64 1.19 -3.32
C ASP A 292 -8.47 2.47 -2.50
N ILE A 293 -7.23 2.98 -2.47
CA ILE A 293 -6.83 4.20 -1.76
C ILE A 293 -6.60 5.31 -2.77
N ALA A 294 -7.19 6.48 -2.55
CA ALA A 294 -6.91 7.68 -3.33
C ALA A 294 -5.86 8.56 -2.64
N VAL A 295 -4.84 8.96 -3.39
CA VAL A 295 -3.74 9.79 -2.88
C VAL A 295 -4.00 11.27 -3.11
N TYR A 296 -4.00 12.04 -2.03
CA TYR A 296 -4.06 13.49 -2.00
C TYR A 296 -2.69 14.02 -1.62
N ALA A 297 -1.86 14.28 -2.64
CA ALA A 297 -0.50 14.74 -2.41
C ALA A 297 -0.44 16.26 -2.28
N THR A 298 0.35 16.76 -1.33
CA THR A 298 0.53 18.20 -1.15
C THR A 298 1.97 18.55 -0.80
N ASP A 299 2.50 19.59 -1.48
CA ASP A 299 3.82 20.12 -1.18
C ASP A 299 3.72 21.17 -0.07
N PRO A 300 4.41 20.97 1.07
CA PRO A 300 4.44 21.94 2.15
C PRO A 300 5.36 23.16 1.90
N GLN A 301 6.14 23.16 0.83
CA GLN A 301 7.03 24.28 0.49
C GLN A 301 6.24 25.58 0.21
N GLY A 302 5.01 25.45 -0.31
CA GLY A 302 4.12 26.58 -0.56
C GLY A 302 4.44 27.31 -1.88
N LEU A 303 3.98 28.57 -1.95
CA LEU A 303 4.24 29.42 -3.12
C LEU A 303 5.69 29.88 -3.14
N VAL A 304 6.43 29.43 -4.14
CA VAL A 304 7.73 30.01 -4.48
C VAL A 304 7.49 31.22 -5.37
N THR A 305 7.61 32.42 -4.81
CA THR A 305 7.43 33.65 -5.61
C THR A 305 8.55 33.79 -6.63
N PRO A 306 8.31 34.43 -7.81
CA PRO A 306 9.37 34.71 -8.79
C PRO A 306 10.54 35.47 -8.19
N ALA A 307 10.30 36.36 -7.22
CA ALA A 307 11.33 37.08 -6.49
C ALA A 307 12.19 36.16 -5.61
N MET A 308 11.61 35.19 -4.95
CA MET A 308 12.33 34.17 -4.16
C MET A 308 13.16 33.26 -5.09
N GLY A 309 12.58 32.86 -6.22
CA GLY A 309 13.33 32.13 -7.26
C GLY A 309 14.45 32.93 -7.87
N ALA A 310 14.27 34.24 -8.05
CA ALA A 310 15.34 35.17 -8.51
C ALA A 310 16.40 35.39 -7.42
N ALA A 311 16.02 35.52 -6.14
CA ALA A 311 16.97 35.64 -5.03
C ALA A 311 17.81 34.37 -4.84
N MET A 312 17.19 33.17 -4.96
CA MET A 312 17.91 31.89 -4.96
C MET A 312 18.90 31.82 -6.15
N LYS A 313 18.50 32.29 -7.34
CA LYS A 313 19.40 32.41 -8.51
C LYS A 313 20.50 33.42 -8.28
N ALA A 314 20.22 34.59 -7.71
CA ALA A 314 21.20 35.63 -7.45
C ALA A 314 22.24 35.18 -6.42
N THR A 315 21.85 34.44 -5.38
CA THR A 315 22.77 33.83 -4.41
C THR A 315 23.68 32.81 -5.10
N GLN A 316 23.14 32.04 -6.04
CA GLN A 316 23.92 31.09 -6.86
C GLN A 316 24.84 31.81 -7.85
N GLU A 317 24.44 32.95 -8.41
CA GLU A 317 25.28 33.74 -9.33
C GLU A 317 26.42 34.48 -8.65
N VAL A 318 26.22 34.97 -7.42
CA VAL A 318 27.29 35.58 -6.60
C VAL A 318 28.34 34.53 -6.21
N ASP A 319 27.92 33.34 -5.86
CA ASP A 319 28.80 32.20 -5.62
C ASP A 319 29.54 31.75 -6.91
N ARG A 320 28.89 31.93 -8.07
CA ARG A 320 29.44 31.57 -9.39
C ARG A 320 30.55 32.52 -9.84
N ALA A 321 30.44 33.82 -9.53
CA ALA A 321 31.45 34.82 -9.91
C ALA A 321 32.78 34.62 -9.19
N HIS A 322 32.83 33.90 -8.09
CA HIS A 322 34.05 33.54 -7.34
C HIS A 322 34.67 32.19 -7.76
N ARG A 323 34.07 31.46 -8.71
CA ARG A 323 34.48 30.10 -9.09
C ARG A 323 34.82 29.97 -10.57
N THR A 324 35.73 30.76 -11.04
CA THR A 324 36.15 30.78 -12.44
C THR A 324 36.86 29.53 -12.88
N ALA A 325 36.62 28.49 -13.18
CA ALA A 325 37.18 27.29 -13.85
C ALA A 325 36.66 25.92 -13.33
N MET A 326 36.06 25.88 -12.17
CA MET A 326 35.46 24.69 -11.61
C MET A 326 33.97 24.54 -12.01
N ASP A 327 33.43 25.60 -12.62
CA ASP A 327 32.01 25.82 -12.82
C ASP A 327 31.37 25.09 -14.00
N ASP A 328 32.12 24.68 -15.02
CA ASP A 328 31.56 23.98 -16.18
C ASP A 328 31.15 22.51 -15.84
N ALA A 329 31.85 21.90 -14.91
CA ALA A 329 31.48 20.55 -14.43
C ALA A 329 30.32 20.60 -13.40
N LEU A 330 30.21 21.70 -12.63
CA LEU A 330 29.10 21.92 -11.69
C LEU A 330 27.84 22.44 -12.39
N ALA A 331 27.94 23.17 -13.50
CA ALA A 331 26.79 23.69 -14.26
C ALA A 331 25.84 22.55 -14.71
N THR A 332 26.38 21.36 -14.98
CA THR A 332 25.59 20.17 -15.30
C THR A 332 24.82 19.62 -14.07
N GLY A 333 25.36 19.83 -12.86
CA GLY A 333 24.67 19.43 -11.61
C GLY A 333 23.62 20.45 -11.12
N LEU A 334 23.79 21.77 -11.49
CA LEU A 334 22.88 22.85 -11.09
C LEU A 334 21.63 22.98 -11.98
N ILE A 335 21.63 22.37 -13.17
CA ILE A 335 20.42 22.13 -13.95
C ILE A 335 19.43 21.30 -13.11
N SER A 336 19.93 20.47 -12.21
CA SER A 336 19.18 19.61 -11.33
C SER A 336 18.21 20.33 -10.37
N ALA A 337 18.55 21.51 -9.83
CA ALA A 337 17.69 22.17 -8.83
C ALA A 337 16.40 22.77 -9.42
N LYS A 338 16.44 23.23 -10.67
CA LYS A 338 15.23 23.72 -11.37
C LYS A 338 14.39 22.57 -11.92
N THR A 339 15.03 21.48 -12.31
CA THR A 339 14.41 20.23 -12.72
C THR A 339 13.72 19.58 -11.52
N THR A 340 14.31 19.66 -10.32
CA THR A 340 13.80 19.02 -9.10
C THR A 340 12.38 19.48 -8.70
N THR A 341 12.04 20.77 -8.83
CA THR A 341 10.69 21.25 -8.47
C THR A 341 9.66 20.75 -9.47
N THR A 342 9.97 20.75 -10.76
CA THR A 342 9.07 20.22 -11.81
C THR A 342 8.91 18.70 -11.69
N GLU A 343 9.98 17.97 -11.44
CA GLU A 343 9.96 16.51 -11.25
C GLU A 343 9.23 16.10 -9.97
N THR A 344 9.32 16.93 -8.92
CA THR A 344 8.57 16.76 -7.68
C THR A 344 7.08 16.90 -7.92
N ASP A 345 6.66 17.96 -8.61
CA ASP A 345 5.27 18.18 -9.00
C ASP A 345 4.76 17.04 -9.89
N ASP A 346 5.59 16.52 -10.78
CA ASP A 346 5.25 15.38 -11.63
C ASP A 346 5.01 14.10 -10.82
N THR A 347 5.81 13.85 -9.78
CA THR A 347 5.61 12.70 -8.87
C THR A 347 4.29 12.81 -8.10
N LEU A 348 4.01 14.00 -7.53
CA LEU A 348 2.77 14.25 -6.81
C LEU A 348 1.54 14.11 -7.74
N ASN A 349 1.63 14.67 -8.94
CA ASN A 349 0.58 14.60 -9.96
C ASN A 349 0.34 13.16 -10.43
N TYR A 350 1.42 12.42 -10.70
CA TYR A 350 1.34 11.03 -11.16
C TYR A 350 0.61 10.14 -10.15
N LEU A 351 1.08 10.11 -8.90
CA LEU A 351 0.47 9.29 -7.84
C LEU A 351 -0.99 9.65 -7.60
N SER A 352 -1.29 10.94 -7.51
CA SER A 352 -2.65 11.40 -7.28
C SER A 352 -3.58 11.04 -8.44
N ALA A 353 -3.14 11.26 -9.68
CA ALA A 353 -3.95 10.95 -10.87
C ALA A 353 -4.15 9.44 -11.05
N ALA A 354 -3.11 8.63 -10.82
CA ALA A 354 -3.18 7.17 -10.96
C ALA A 354 -4.18 6.54 -9.98
N THR A 355 -4.32 7.11 -8.78
CA THR A 355 -5.13 6.57 -7.70
C THR A 355 -6.51 7.22 -7.54
N GLY A 356 -6.85 8.19 -8.39
CA GLY A 356 -8.13 8.90 -8.34
C GLY A 356 -8.24 9.90 -7.20
N GLY A 357 -7.11 10.41 -6.73
CA GLY A 357 -7.01 11.53 -5.80
C GLY A 357 -6.67 12.85 -6.49
N ARG A 358 -5.97 13.75 -5.79
CA ARG A 358 -5.64 15.10 -6.27
C ARG A 358 -4.29 15.57 -5.75
N ALA A 359 -3.49 16.23 -6.58
CA ALA A 359 -2.29 16.92 -6.17
C ALA A 359 -2.56 18.40 -5.88
N PHE A 360 -1.87 18.94 -4.87
CA PHE A 360 -1.92 20.31 -4.43
C PHE A 360 -0.48 20.84 -4.27
N HIS A 361 -0.04 21.60 -5.23
CA HIS A 361 1.26 22.24 -5.23
C HIS A 361 1.12 23.74 -5.53
N GLY A 362 2.15 24.54 -5.25
CA GLY A 362 2.12 25.98 -5.43
C GLY A 362 1.03 26.67 -4.59
N THR A 363 0.72 26.15 -3.42
CA THR A 363 -0.28 26.71 -2.51
C THR A 363 0.25 26.78 -1.08
N ASN A 364 -0.08 27.87 -0.39
CA ASN A 364 0.25 28.00 1.04
C ASN A 364 -0.80 27.33 1.96
N ASP A 365 -1.86 26.72 1.41
CA ASP A 365 -2.94 26.10 2.17
C ASP A 365 -2.88 24.56 2.05
N ILE A 366 -2.03 23.92 2.87
CA ILE A 366 -1.99 22.46 3.03
C ILE A 366 -3.34 21.94 3.52
N GLY A 367 -4.04 22.72 4.34
CA GLY A 367 -5.35 22.37 4.86
C GLY A 367 -6.37 22.09 3.75
N LYS A 368 -6.23 22.73 2.58
CA LYS A 368 -7.10 22.46 1.42
C LYS A 368 -7.02 21.02 0.93
N ALA A 369 -5.81 20.44 0.92
CA ALA A 369 -5.62 19.03 0.56
C ALA A 369 -6.28 18.11 1.58
N ILE A 370 -6.05 18.38 2.87
CA ILE A 370 -6.59 17.60 3.98
C ILE A 370 -8.13 17.67 4.00
N ARG A 371 -8.71 18.89 3.96
CA ARG A 371 -10.16 19.08 3.86
C ARG A 371 -10.74 18.36 2.66
N GLY A 372 -10.10 18.54 1.48
CA GLY A 372 -10.55 17.89 0.26
C GLY A 372 -10.59 16.36 0.36
N ALA A 373 -9.59 15.74 0.99
CA ALA A 373 -9.56 14.30 1.21
C ALA A 373 -10.65 13.85 2.21
N VAL A 374 -10.83 14.58 3.31
CA VAL A 374 -11.87 14.27 4.31
C VAL A 374 -13.26 14.42 3.71
N ASP A 375 -13.53 15.50 2.96
CA ASP A 375 -14.82 15.70 2.29
C ASP A 375 -15.11 14.57 1.29
N ASP A 376 -14.11 14.11 0.53
CA ASP A 376 -14.25 12.98 -0.39
C ASP A 376 -14.44 11.64 0.32
N SER A 377 -14.02 11.52 1.58
CA SER A 377 -14.28 10.33 2.39
C SER A 377 -15.71 10.29 2.93
N ARG A 378 -16.38 11.45 3.01
CA ARG A 378 -17.74 11.54 3.54
C ARG A 378 -18.79 11.00 2.59
N MET A 379 -18.52 11.05 1.27
CA MET A 379 -19.46 10.57 0.26
C MET A 379 -18.74 10.06 -0.98
N SER A 380 -19.07 8.83 -1.35
CA SER A 380 -18.59 8.20 -2.60
C SER A 380 -19.65 7.28 -3.20
N TYR A 381 -19.51 7.00 -4.49
CA TYR A 381 -20.31 6.04 -5.24
C TYR A 381 -19.43 4.82 -5.54
N VAL A 382 -19.91 3.63 -5.21
CA VAL A 382 -19.23 2.38 -5.52
C VAL A 382 -19.90 1.76 -6.74
N LEU A 383 -19.14 1.65 -7.82
CA LEU A 383 -19.57 1.01 -9.06
C LEU A 383 -18.87 -0.35 -9.17
N GLY A 384 -19.64 -1.44 -9.24
CA GLY A 384 -19.09 -2.77 -9.47
C GLY A 384 -19.52 -3.29 -10.84
N TYR A 385 -18.58 -3.92 -11.55
CA TYR A 385 -18.84 -4.54 -12.85
C TYR A 385 -18.02 -5.82 -13.03
N TYR A 386 -18.50 -6.70 -13.91
CA TYR A 386 -17.77 -7.89 -14.31
C TYR A 386 -17.15 -7.63 -15.69
N PRO A 387 -15.80 -7.59 -15.81
CA PRO A 387 -15.13 -7.30 -17.07
C PRO A 387 -15.53 -8.24 -18.20
N VAL A 388 -15.96 -7.68 -19.34
CA VAL A 388 -16.40 -8.46 -20.51
C VAL A 388 -15.28 -9.31 -21.08
N HIS A 389 -14.01 -8.86 -20.96
CA HIS A 389 -12.87 -9.59 -21.52
C HIS A 389 -12.59 -10.94 -20.82
N GLY A 390 -13.00 -11.13 -19.56
CA GLY A 390 -12.83 -12.39 -18.80
C GLY A 390 -11.40 -12.90 -18.68
N VAL A 391 -10.39 -12.12 -19.08
CA VAL A 391 -8.99 -12.52 -19.17
C VAL A 391 -8.16 -11.74 -18.14
N TRP A 392 -7.55 -12.47 -17.23
CA TRP A 392 -6.67 -11.94 -16.19
C TRP A 392 -5.21 -12.27 -16.58
N ASP A 393 -4.64 -11.46 -17.47
CA ASP A 393 -3.36 -11.69 -18.16
C ASP A 393 -2.19 -10.85 -17.62
N GLY A 394 -2.42 -10.13 -16.51
CA GLY A 394 -1.41 -9.25 -15.93
C GLY A 394 -1.25 -7.91 -16.64
N ARG A 395 -2.10 -7.61 -17.63
CA ARG A 395 -2.04 -6.30 -18.31
C ARG A 395 -2.78 -5.25 -17.52
N TYR A 396 -2.34 -4.01 -17.67
CA TYR A 396 -3.06 -2.86 -17.15
C TYR A 396 -4.35 -2.63 -17.95
N ARG A 397 -5.46 -2.45 -17.23
CA ARG A 397 -6.78 -2.11 -17.77
C ARG A 397 -7.13 -0.68 -17.39
N SER A 398 -7.37 0.16 -18.36
CA SER A 398 -7.74 1.55 -18.09
C SER A 398 -9.21 1.66 -17.72
N ILE A 399 -9.53 2.47 -16.70
CA ILE A 399 -10.91 2.75 -16.27
C ILE A 399 -11.22 4.22 -16.52
N LYS A 400 -12.35 4.48 -17.15
CA LYS A 400 -12.91 5.82 -17.30
C LYS A 400 -14.36 5.81 -16.84
N VAL A 401 -14.68 6.71 -15.91
CA VAL A 401 -16.06 6.94 -15.49
C VAL A 401 -16.48 8.32 -15.94
N THR A 402 -17.69 8.42 -16.50
CA THR A 402 -18.35 9.68 -16.86
C THR A 402 -19.70 9.78 -16.15
N VAL A 403 -20.12 11.02 -15.86
CA VAL A 403 -21.38 11.30 -15.20
C VAL A 403 -22.22 12.25 -16.06
N ASN A 404 -23.49 11.95 -16.21
CA ASN A 404 -24.43 12.78 -16.95
C ASN A 404 -24.89 13.97 -16.11
N ARG A 405 -23.94 14.85 -15.77
CA ARG A 405 -24.19 16.12 -15.04
C ARG A 405 -23.25 17.19 -15.59
N PRO A 406 -23.77 18.29 -16.17
CA PRO A 406 -22.95 19.37 -16.71
C PRO A 406 -22.03 19.97 -15.64
N GLY A 407 -20.73 20.04 -15.95
CA GLY A 407 -19.74 20.64 -15.07
C GLY A 407 -19.29 19.76 -13.89
N ALA A 408 -19.74 18.50 -13.82
CA ALA A 408 -19.26 17.56 -12.81
C ALA A 408 -17.79 17.19 -13.06
N ILE A 409 -17.04 17.11 -11.98
CA ILE A 409 -15.67 16.60 -11.93
C ILE A 409 -15.73 15.21 -11.30
N VAL A 410 -15.23 14.21 -12.03
CA VAL A 410 -15.25 12.80 -11.61
C VAL A 410 -13.85 12.38 -11.21
N LEU A 411 -13.71 11.87 -9.99
CA LEU A 411 -12.47 11.33 -9.44
C LEU A 411 -12.63 9.83 -9.24
N ASN A 412 -11.82 9.05 -9.93
CA ASN A 412 -11.75 7.59 -9.81
C ASN A 412 -10.35 7.12 -10.19
N ARG A 413 -9.96 5.94 -9.72
CA ARG A 413 -8.70 5.30 -10.15
C ARG A 413 -8.68 5.13 -11.67
N LYS A 414 -7.51 5.31 -12.28
CA LYS A 414 -7.36 5.29 -13.74
C LYS A 414 -7.34 3.89 -14.33
N GLY A 415 -7.21 2.87 -13.52
CA GLY A 415 -7.18 1.49 -13.96
C GLY A 415 -6.72 0.53 -12.87
N TYR A 416 -6.50 -0.71 -13.27
CA TYR A 416 -5.99 -1.78 -12.42
C TYR A 416 -5.16 -2.76 -13.25
N LEU A 417 -4.34 -3.57 -12.59
CA LEU A 417 -3.70 -4.72 -13.24
C LEU A 417 -4.67 -5.90 -13.25
N ALA A 418 -4.99 -6.40 -14.41
CA ALA A 418 -5.79 -7.62 -14.59
C ALA A 418 -4.92 -8.85 -14.25
N THR A 419 -4.32 -8.86 -13.07
CA THR A 419 -3.60 -10.02 -12.59
C THR A 419 -4.62 -11.08 -12.20
N ARG A 420 -4.48 -12.29 -12.77
CA ARG A 420 -4.84 -13.44 -11.95
C ARG A 420 -4.05 -13.21 -10.66
N THR A 421 -4.70 -13.36 -9.53
CA THR A 421 -3.96 -13.48 -8.29
C THR A 421 -3.18 -14.78 -8.40
N THR A 422 -2.17 -14.76 -9.28
CA THR A 422 -1.19 -15.81 -9.35
C THR A 422 -0.31 -15.50 -8.17
N PRO A 423 -0.21 -16.40 -7.21
CA PRO A 423 0.79 -16.24 -6.20
C PRO A 423 2.08 -15.91 -6.96
N ILE A 424 2.82 -14.93 -6.50
CA ILE A 424 4.25 -14.94 -6.75
C ILE A 424 4.68 -16.28 -6.15
N LEU A 425 4.68 -17.29 -6.99
CA LEU A 425 5.22 -18.62 -6.70
C LEU A 425 6.74 -18.49 -6.63
N ASP A 426 7.17 -17.66 -5.69
CA ASP A 426 8.50 -17.77 -5.16
C ASP A 426 8.45 -18.97 -4.21
N THR A 427 9.01 -20.07 -4.66
CA THR A 427 9.04 -21.37 -3.99
C THR A 427 9.76 -21.34 -2.64
N THR A 428 10.25 -20.19 -2.20
CA THR A 428 10.82 -19.90 -0.88
C THR A 428 9.82 -19.14 -0.01
N ALA A 429 8.72 -19.80 0.33
CA ALA A 429 7.60 -19.27 1.10
C ALA A 429 7.90 -18.44 2.38
N PRO A 430 8.96 -18.70 3.16
CA PRO A 430 9.22 -17.92 4.37
C PRO A 430 9.82 -16.53 4.12
N GLU A 431 10.57 -16.34 3.04
CA GLU A 431 11.29 -15.08 2.77
C GLU A 431 10.38 -13.97 2.25
N SER A 432 9.32 -14.32 1.54
CA SER A 432 8.34 -13.35 1.02
C SER A 432 7.52 -12.66 2.12
N LEU A 433 7.51 -13.18 3.36
CA LEU A 433 6.86 -12.55 4.51
C LEU A 433 7.78 -11.63 5.31
N LEU A 434 9.09 -11.57 5.01
CA LEU A 434 10.05 -10.73 5.76
C LEU A 434 9.69 -9.24 5.77
N PRO A 435 9.25 -8.62 4.65
CA PRO A 435 8.82 -7.22 4.68
C PRO A 435 7.64 -7.00 5.61
N ILE A 436 6.68 -7.94 5.64
CA ILE A 436 5.49 -7.87 6.49
C ILE A 436 5.85 -8.06 7.96
N MET A 437 6.77 -8.99 8.27
CA MET A 437 7.26 -9.18 9.63
C MET A 437 7.90 -7.93 10.21
N ARG A 438 8.54 -7.12 9.36
CA ARG A 438 9.18 -5.85 9.73
C ARG A 438 8.24 -4.65 9.68
N SER A 439 7.06 -4.80 9.08
CA SER A 439 6.06 -3.74 9.02
C SER A 439 5.65 -3.30 10.43
N PRO A 440 5.57 -2.00 10.72
CA PRO A 440 5.02 -1.50 11.97
C PRO A 440 3.50 -1.60 12.05
N PHE A 441 2.84 -2.03 10.95
CA PHE A 441 1.39 -2.08 10.81
C PHE A 441 0.86 -3.48 10.88
N GLU A 442 -0.33 -3.60 11.44
CA GLU A 442 -1.18 -4.78 11.26
C GLU A 442 -1.86 -4.71 9.89
N SER A 443 -1.86 -5.82 9.18
CA SER A 443 -2.57 -5.96 7.91
C SER A 443 -4.01 -6.43 8.15
N THR A 444 -4.96 -5.87 7.43
CA THR A 444 -6.41 -6.11 7.63
C THR A 444 -7.08 -6.85 6.48
N GLY A 445 -6.33 -7.31 5.47
CA GLY A 445 -6.90 -8.04 4.32
C GLY A 445 -7.53 -9.38 4.68
N ILE A 446 -7.12 -9.99 5.80
CA ILE A 446 -7.77 -11.14 6.43
C ILE A 446 -8.06 -10.78 7.88
N ASP A 447 -9.31 -10.86 8.29
CA ASP A 447 -9.71 -10.62 9.67
C ASP A 447 -9.18 -11.71 10.60
N LEU A 448 -8.39 -11.32 11.60
CA LEU A 448 -7.81 -12.21 12.61
C LEU A 448 -8.33 -11.87 14.00
N THR A 449 -8.56 -12.91 14.77
CA THR A 449 -8.70 -12.82 16.22
C THR A 449 -7.70 -13.80 16.85
N VAL A 450 -6.84 -13.30 17.72
CA VAL A 450 -5.78 -14.09 18.37
C VAL A 450 -5.99 -14.07 19.87
N ARG A 451 -6.10 -15.24 20.47
CA ARG A 451 -5.99 -15.41 21.91
C ARG A 451 -4.57 -15.82 22.22
N ALA A 452 -3.92 -15.13 23.17
CA ALA A 452 -2.56 -15.44 23.55
C ALA A 452 -2.42 -15.56 25.06
N GLU A 453 -1.70 -16.60 25.51
CA GLU A 453 -1.43 -16.85 26.93
C GLU A 453 -0.04 -17.39 27.15
N ARG A 454 0.53 -17.13 28.35
CA ARG A 454 1.77 -17.77 28.78
C ARG A 454 1.49 -19.18 29.22
N VAL A 455 2.33 -20.11 28.78
CA VAL A 455 2.28 -21.51 29.19
C VAL A 455 3.50 -21.79 30.06
N SER A 456 3.28 -22.39 31.23
CA SER A 456 4.37 -22.84 32.11
C SER A 456 4.99 -24.09 31.50
N ALA A 457 6.28 -24.00 31.14
CA ALA A 457 7.05 -25.17 30.72
C ALA A 457 7.87 -25.72 31.87
N ALA A 458 8.07 -27.05 31.92
CA ALA A 458 8.86 -27.73 32.95
C ALA A 458 10.33 -27.27 33.03
N ASN A 459 10.85 -26.58 31.98
CA ASN A 459 12.26 -26.26 31.80
C ASN A 459 12.58 -24.77 31.97
N ALA A 460 11.86 -24.00 32.76
CA ALA A 460 12.05 -22.57 33.00
C ALA A 460 12.02 -21.66 31.73
N VAL A 461 11.85 -22.20 30.53
CA VAL A 461 11.70 -21.43 29.29
C VAL A 461 10.27 -20.91 29.22
N LYS A 462 10.13 -19.58 29.18
CA LYS A 462 8.83 -18.93 28.99
C LYS A 462 8.29 -19.29 27.60
N GLN A 463 7.10 -19.88 27.55
CA GLN A 463 6.41 -20.21 26.32
C GLN A 463 5.11 -19.40 26.18
N VAL A 464 4.71 -19.18 24.95
CA VAL A 464 3.44 -18.54 24.61
C VAL A 464 2.66 -19.48 23.72
N ARG A 465 1.38 -19.68 24.06
CA ARG A 465 0.39 -20.28 23.19
C ARG A 465 -0.39 -19.16 22.50
N VAL A 466 -0.58 -19.29 21.20
CA VAL A 466 -1.48 -18.46 20.42
C VAL A 466 -2.54 -19.34 19.77
N ASP A 467 -3.80 -19.01 20.01
CA ASP A 467 -4.96 -19.60 19.35
C ASP A 467 -5.52 -18.53 18.41
N VAL A 468 -5.40 -18.77 17.10
CA VAL A 468 -5.75 -17.83 16.04
C VAL A 468 -7.03 -18.30 15.38
N THR A 469 -7.99 -17.42 15.22
CA THR A 469 -9.18 -17.63 14.38
C THR A 469 -9.21 -16.58 13.30
N PHE A 470 -9.32 -16.98 12.03
CA PHE A 470 -9.40 -16.04 10.93
C PHE A 470 -10.61 -16.31 10.03
N ASP A 471 -11.09 -15.23 9.38
CA ASP A 471 -12.29 -15.28 8.55
C ASP A 471 -12.00 -15.97 7.21
N ALA A 472 -12.56 -17.18 7.02
CA ALA A 472 -12.37 -17.95 5.80
C ALA A 472 -13.04 -17.32 4.56
N ARG A 473 -13.92 -16.32 4.73
CA ARG A 473 -14.52 -15.58 3.60
C ARG A 473 -13.50 -14.69 2.87
N SER A 474 -12.42 -14.37 3.54
CA SER A 474 -11.30 -13.62 2.96
C SER A 474 -10.31 -14.50 2.19
N LEU A 475 -10.53 -15.83 2.16
CA LEU A 475 -9.65 -16.78 1.48
C LEU A 475 -10.13 -17.09 0.07
N SER A 476 -9.18 -17.26 -0.82
CA SER A 476 -9.41 -17.75 -2.19
C SER A 476 -9.43 -19.28 -2.20
N LEU A 477 -10.62 -19.85 -2.06
CA LEU A 477 -10.83 -21.29 -2.13
C LEU A 477 -11.30 -21.70 -3.54
N GLU A 478 -10.59 -22.60 -4.18
CA GLU A 478 -10.91 -23.13 -5.50
C GLU A 478 -11.49 -24.54 -5.38
N LYS A 479 -12.61 -24.81 -6.08
CA LYS A 479 -13.21 -26.15 -6.12
C LYS A 479 -12.45 -27.02 -7.11
N LYS A 480 -11.82 -28.10 -6.63
CA LYS A 480 -11.14 -29.12 -7.43
C LYS A 480 -11.80 -30.48 -7.19
N GLY A 481 -12.62 -30.92 -8.16
CA GLY A 481 -13.45 -32.13 -7.99
C GLY A 481 -14.46 -31.94 -6.85
N GLU A 482 -14.42 -32.83 -5.86
CA GLU A 482 -15.30 -32.78 -4.67
C GLU A 482 -14.73 -31.97 -3.50
N SER A 483 -13.51 -31.43 -3.64
CA SER A 483 -12.83 -30.70 -2.57
C SER A 483 -12.59 -29.24 -2.92
N TRP A 484 -12.66 -28.37 -1.90
CA TRP A 484 -12.22 -26.99 -1.97
C TRP A 484 -10.77 -26.91 -1.50
N THR A 485 -9.91 -26.30 -2.30
CA THR A 485 -8.48 -26.20 -2.00
C THR A 485 -8.06 -24.73 -1.86
N GLY A 486 -7.09 -24.46 -0.99
CA GLY A 486 -6.47 -23.16 -0.80
C GLY A 486 -5.04 -23.35 -0.27
N VAL A 487 -4.26 -22.28 -0.27
CA VAL A 487 -2.88 -22.29 0.24
C VAL A 487 -2.66 -21.08 1.12
N LEU A 488 -2.17 -21.32 2.33
CA LEU A 488 -1.82 -20.25 3.28
C LEU A 488 -0.33 -20.27 3.61
N ASP A 489 0.24 -19.08 3.76
CA ASP A 489 1.49 -18.90 4.47
C ASP A 489 1.18 -18.35 5.87
N ILE A 490 1.75 -18.97 6.89
CA ILE A 490 1.59 -18.58 8.28
C ILE A 490 2.97 -18.25 8.84
N ALA A 491 3.09 -17.12 9.53
CA ALA A 491 4.33 -16.76 10.18
C ALA A 491 4.09 -16.16 11.58
N ILE A 492 5.04 -16.40 12.47
CA ILE A 492 5.12 -15.77 13.78
C ILE A 492 6.54 -15.18 13.92
N ALA A 493 6.60 -13.91 14.26
CA ALA A 493 7.83 -13.21 14.52
C ALA A 493 7.82 -12.60 15.93
N GLN A 494 8.99 -12.37 16.50
CA GLN A 494 9.15 -11.66 17.75
C GLN A 494 10.04 -10.44 17.51
N SER A 495 9.73 -9.31 18.15
CA SER A 495 10.58 -8.13 18.06
C SER A 495 10.98 -7.60 19.44
N ASN A 496 12.19 -7.06 19.54
CA ASN A 496 12.70 -6.41 20.72
C ASN A 496 12.38 -4.90 20.72
N PRO A 497 12.63 -4.16 21.83
CA PRO A 497 12.39 -2.73 21.89
C PRO A 497 13.19 -1.89 20.89
N ALA A 498 14.32 -2.42 20.41
CA ALA A 498 15.15 -1.77 19.38
C ALA A 498 14.63 -1.96 17.95
N GLY A 499 13.46 -2.61 17.77
CA GLY A 499 12.84 -2.84 16.47
C GLY A 499 13.39 -4.03 15.68
N GLN A 500 14.38 -4.74 16.21
CA GLN A 500 14.91 -5.95 15.56
C GLN A 500 13.86 -7.05 15.58
N THR A 501 13.61 -7.67 14.44
CA THR A 501 12.59 -8.70 14.26
C THR A 501 13.23 -10.05 13.99
N PHE A 502 12.77 -11.06 14.72
CA PHE A 502 13.26 -12.43 14.67
C PHE A 502 12.13 -13.36 14.26
N LYS A 503 12.35 -14.13 13.19
CA LYS A 503 11.41 -15.15 12.75
C LYS A 503 11.39 -16.29 13.79
N THR A 504 10.21 -16.59 14.30
CA THR A 504 9.99 -17.65 15.30
C THR A 504 9.42 -18.92 14.66
N PHE A 505 8.46 -18.74 13.76
CA PHE A 505 7.80 -19.81 13.06
C PHE A 505 7.40 -19.35 11.65
N SER A 506 7.45 -20.25 10.69
CA SER A 506 6.81 -20.05 9.39
C SER A 506 6.49 -21.39 8.75
N ALA A 507 5.34 -21.49 8.11
CA ALA A 507 4.88 -22.67 7.41
C ALA A 507 3.97 -22.29 6.25
N ARG A 508 3.95 -23.15 5.24
CA ARG A 508 2.90 -23.17 4.22
C ARG A 508 1.93 -24.27 4.56
N ALA A 509 0.64 -23.99 4.50
CA ALA A 509 -0.44 -24.91 4.76
C ALA A 509 -1.31 -25.05 3.51
N ASP A 510 -1.38 -26.27 2.98
CA ASP A 510 -2.33 -26.62 1.94
C ASP A 510 -3.66 -26.96 2.58
N LEU A 511 -4.70 -26.22 2.20
CA LEU A 511 -6.07 -26.42 2.70
C LEU A 511 -6.84 -27.34 1.77
N GLN A 512 -7.59 -28.25 2.36
CA GLN A 512 -8.53 -29.10 1.63
C GLN A 512 -9.80 -29.28 2.46
N PHE A 513 -10.95 -28.90 1.90
CA PHE A 513 -12.24 -28.96 2.56
C PHE A 513 -13.28 -29.69 1.70
N THR A 514 -14.12 -30.48 2.33
CA THR A 514 -15.41 -30.88 1.77
C THR A 514 -16.38 -29.69 1.77
N ASP A 515 -17.52 -29.79 1.05
CA ASP A 515 -18.54 -28.73 1.06
C ASP A 515 -19.03 -28.44 2.51
N ALA A 516 -19.27 -29.48 3.33
CA ALA A 516 -19.70 -29.33 4.72
C ALA A 516 -18.63 -28.68 5.62
N GLN A 517 -17.34 -29.00 5.41
CA GLN A 517 -16.23 -28.38 6.15
C GLN A 517 -16.06 -26.92 5.74
N ARG A 518 -16.18 -26.62 4.45
CA ARG A 518 -16.13 -25.24 3.95
C ARG A 518 -17.24 -24.39 4.57
N GLU A 519 -18.50 -24.87 4.60
CA GLU A 519 -19.60 -24.14 5.22
C GLU A 519 -19.34 -23.86 6.72
N ARG A 520 -18.76 -24.84 7.43
CA ARG A 520 -18.37 -24.66 8.83
C ARG A 520 -17.31 -23.57 9.00
N VAL A 521 -16.21 -23.63 8.24
CA VAL A 521 -15.13 -22.62 8.37
C VAL A 521 -15.56 -21.22 7.88
N LEU A 522 -16.49 -21.14 6.93
CA LEU A 522 -17.08 -19.86 6.51
C LEU A 522 -17.97 -19.24 7.59
N ARG A 523 -18.61 -20.05 8.42
CA ARG A 523 -19.46 -19.59 9.52
C ARG A 523 -18.67 -19.30 10.78
N ASP A 524 -17.80 -20.23 11.19
CA ASP A 524 -17.15 -20.23 12.50
C ASP A 524 -15.72 -19.68 12.47
N GLY A 525 -15.15 -19.44 11.27
CA GLY A 525 -13.75 -19.11 11.03
C GLY A 525 -12.86 -20.36 11.00
N PHE A 526 -11.62 -20.18 10.55
CA PHE A 526 -10.61 -21.25 10.52
C PHE A 526 -9.70 -21.14 11.75
N PRO A 527 -9.61 -22.18 12.60
CA PRO A 527 -8.75 -22.16 13.77
C PRO A 527 -7.33 -22.64 13.43
N PHE A 528 -6.34 -22.00 14.06
CA PHE A 528 -4.94 -22.40 14.05
C PHE A 528 -4.35 -22.14 15.43
N ASP A 529 -3.58 -23.09 15.98
CA ASP A 529 -2.90 -22.89 17.25
C ASP A 529 -1.39 -23.17 17.16
N ARG A 530 -0.61 -22.50 18.01
CA ARG A 530 0.81 -22.73 18.12
C ARG A 530 1.37 -22.37 19.50
N VAL A 531 2.28 -23.23 19.98
CA VAL A 531 3.10 -22.96 21.16
C VAL A 531 4.55 -22.72 20.70
N PHE A 532 5.19 -21.70 21.22
CA PHE A 532 6.59 -21.37 20.91
C PHE A 532 7.30 -20.74 22.09
N ALA A 533 8.64 -20.82 22.09
CA ALA A 533 9.46 -20.19 23.10
C ALA A 533 9.46 -18.66 22.93
N LEU A 534 9.26 -17.96 24.05
CA LEU A 534 9.36 -16.51 24.10
C LEU A 534 10.82 -16.10 24.32
N ARG A 535 11.36 -15.28 23.45
CA ARG A 535 12.69 -14.70 23.60
C ARG A 535 12.76 -13.81 24.85
N PRO A 536 13.87 -13.81 25.59
CA PRO A 536 13.99 -12.99 26.80
C PRO A 536 13.84 -11.49 26.55
N ASP A 537 14.28 -11.01 25.37
CA ASP A 537 14.25 -9.62 24.93
C ASP A 537 13.01 -9.26 24.09
N ALA A 538 12.09 -10.21 23.90
CA ALA A 538 10.87 -9.95 23.13
C ALA A 538 9.95 -8.98 23.88
N HIS A 539 9.55 -7.92 23.18
CA HIS A 539 8.55 -7.00 23.68
C HIS A 539 7.21 -7.15 22.95
N ARG A 540 7.24 -7.71 21.74
CA ARG A 540 6.05 -7.88 20.89
C ARG A 540 6.14 -9.17 20.07
N VAL A 541 5.01 -9.86 19.92
CA VAL A 541 4.84 -10.98 19.00
C VAL A 541 3.98 -10.50 17.82
N HIS A 542 4.31 -10.89 16.60
CA HIS A 542 3.58 -10.58 15.37
C HIS A 542 3.11 -11.89 14.73
N VAL A 543 1.80 -12.09 14.66
CA VAL A 543 1.16 -13.23 13.98
C VAL A 543 0.70 -12.77 12.61
N ILE A 544 1.05 -13.50 11.56
CA ILE A 544 0.81 -13.14 10.16
C ILE A 544 0.22 -14.33 9.43
N ILE A 545 -0.84 -14.11 8.66
CA ILE A 545 -1.44 -15.08 7.74
C ILE A 545 -1.55 -14.42 6.37
N ARG A 546 -1.12 -15.12 5.33
CA ARG A 546 -1.29 -14.70 3.93
C ARG A 546 -2.03 -15.78 3.17
N ASP A 547 -3.10 -15.40 2.50
CA ASP A 547 -3.73 -16.22 1.46
C ASP A 547 -2.85 -16.16 0.21
N VAL A 548 -2.25 -17.26 -0.15
CA VAL A 548 -1.26 -17.30 -1.25
C VAL A 548 -1.92 -17.00 -2.60
N PRO A 549 -3.12 -17.53 -2.93
CA PRO A 549 -3.77 -17.24 -4.20
C PRO A 549 -4.21 -15.79 -4.37
N SER A 550 -4.72 -15.11 -3.34
CA SER A 550 -5.17 -13.71 -3.44
C SER A 550 -4.09 -12.70 -3.09
N GLY A 551 -3.04 -13.13 -2.37
CA GLY A 551 -2.08 -12.22 -1.77
C GLY A 551 -2.61 -11.44 -0.57
N ALA A 552 -3.87 -11.66 -0.16
CA ALA A 552 -4.46 -11.01 1.01
C ALA A 552 -3.70 -11.37 2.28
N ILE A 553 -3.47 -10.38 3.14
CA ILE A 553 -2.68 -10.53 4.35
C ILE A 553 -3.50 -10.06 5.55
N GLY A 554 -3.51 -10.88 6.61
CA GLY A 554 -3.95 -10.48 7.92
C GLY A 554 -2.80 -10.56 8.92
N SER A 555 -2.70 -9.61 9.84
CA SER A 555 -1.72 -9.72 10.90
C SER A 555 -2.13 -9.01 12.19
N VAL A 556 -1.62 -9.49 13.32
CA VAL A 556 -1.94 -8.97 14.65
C VAL A 556 -0.68 -8.87 15.49
N PHE A 557 -0.54 -7.77 16.21
CA PHE A 557 0.50 -7.60 17.23
C PHE A 557 0.01 -7.94 18.63
N ILE A 558 0.83 -8.68 19.36
CA ILE A 558 0.58 -9.09 20.73
C ILE A 558 1.67 -8.51 21.60
N PRO A 559 1.40 -7.50 22.46
CA PRO A 559 2.36 -6.97 23.42
C PRO A 559 2.69 -8.02 24.47
N VAL A 560 3.98 -8.32 24.66
CA VAL A 560 4.42 -9.34 25.65
C VAL A 560 4.10 -8.93 27.09
N ALA A 561 4.07 -7.63 27.38
CA ALA A 561 3.69 -7.10 28.67
C ALA A 561 2.21 -7.41 29.06
N GLY A 562 1.33 -7.58 28.07
CA GLY A 562 -0.09 -7.92 28.27
C GLY A 562 -0.36 -9.42 28.47
N LEU A 563 0.63 -10.28 28.29
CA LEU A 563 0.50 -11.72 28.47
C LEU A 563 0.66 -12.09 29.94
N ARG A 564 -0.34 -12.68 30.54
CA ARG A 564 -0.33 -13.23 31.91
C ARG A 564 -0.21 -14.75 31.90
#